data_8ef269edd82d8daa8b3f5d453c401371
#
_entry.id   8ef269edd82d8daa8b3f5d453c401371
#
_cell.length_a   1.000
_cell.length_b   1.000
_cell.length_c   1.000
_cell.angle_alpha   90.00
_cell.angle_beta   90.00
_cell.angle_gamma   90.00
#
_symmetry.space_group_name_H-M   'P 1'
#
loop_
_entity.id
_entity.type
_entity.pdbx_description
1 polymer ?
#
loop_
_entity_poly.entity_id
_entity_poly.type
_entity_poly.pdbx_seq_one_letter_code
_entity_poly.pdbx_strand_id
1 'polypeptide(L)'
;MAIDAKMSFLRQLEAKSAEEMTMANIQQMMIIVSDVLEGFDMRERSAWEDEGTDDLLDSFMASMQIQGRSEKTIARYRKLIRKFMEFAKAPTRRISVYHVRNWLAAEKNRGIKDSTLEGNRQVLSSYFGWLFREGLIERNPMCNIGAIKVPKVEKETYSEVEMSKLMAACRTLREKAIISFLASTGCRVSEMVELNRDQVDLKNQEVVVHGKGNKERVVYFDSVTANLLERYMRRRKDKLEALFIGQQIQKSKPERLQAGGVRWLLNKIGKRAGVAHVHPHKFRRTLATEMARHGMPIQTVSRLLGHEKIETTMEYVMLKKEDLKSDYRRYA
;
A
#
# COMPACT_ATOMS: atom_id res chain seq x y z
N MET A 1 -2.80 -40.50 12.75
CA MET A 1 -3.92 -39.67 12.23
C MET A 1 -4.57 -40.26 10.98
N ALA A 2 -3.84 -40.68 9.92
CA ALA A 2 -4.47 -41.27 8.71
C ALA A 2 -5.16 -42.62 8.97
N ILE A 3 -4.63 -43.42 9.87
CA ILE A 3 -5.24 -44.71 10.27
C ILE A 3 -6.59 -44.50 10.99
N ASP A 4 -6.73 -43.40 11.69
CA ASP A 4 -7.91 -43.04 12.48
C ASP A 4 -9.10 -42.63 11.57
N ALA A 5 -8.87 -41.86 10.54
CA ALA A 5 -9.91 -41.42 9.58
C ALA A 5 -10.48 -42.59 8.76
N LYS A 6 -9.62 -43.54 8.33
CA LYS A 6 -10.04 -44.74 7.62
C LYS A 6 -10.94 -45.62 8.51
N MET A 7 -10.54 -45.82 9.76
CA MET A 7 -11.31 -46.62 10.72
C MET A 7 -12.65 -45.93 11.09
N SER A 8 -12.65 -44.61 11.25
CA SER A 8 -13.88 -43.83 11.49
C SER A 8 -14.88 -43.97 10.33
N PHE A 9 -14.39 -43.84 9.09
CA PHE A 9 -15.21 -44.03 7.89
C PHE A 9 -15.80 -45.42 7.80
N LEU A 10 -14.98 -46.46 8.00
CA LEU A 10 -15.46 -47.86 7.94
C LEU A 10 -16.52 -48.16 8.99
N ARG A 11 -16.37 -47.66 10.23
CA ARG A 11 -17.39 -47.81 11.28
C ARG A 11 -18.70 -47.11 10.92
N GLN A 12 -18.63 -45.90 10.34
CA GLN A 12 -19.84 -45.18 9.91
C GLN A 12 -20.53 -45.88 8.73
N LEU A 13 -19.77 -46.46 7.81
CA LEU A 13 -20.31 -47.21 6.68
C LEU A 13 -21.02 -48.46 7.17
N GLU A 14 -20.38 -49.23 8.07
CA GLU A 14 -20.95 -50.41 8.69
C GLU A 14 -22.28 -50.11 9.41
N ALA A 15 -22.27 -49.05 10.24
CA ALA A 15 -23.46 -48.63 10.99
C ALA A 15 -24.62 -48.22 10.07
N LYS A 16 -24.37 -47.48 9.00
CA LYS A 16 -25.41 -47.08 8.04
C LYS A 16 -25.90 -48.24 7.20
N SER A 17 -25.04 -49.18 6.83
CA SER A 17 -25.40 -50.32 6.03
C SER A 17 -26.18 -51.38 6.82
N ALA A 18 -26.08 -51.41 8.15
CA ALA A 18 -26.81 -52.30 9.03
C ALA A 18 -28.34 -52.09 8.99
N GLU A 19 -28.80 -50.89 8.57
CA GLU A 19 -30.23 -50.59 8.42
C GLU A 19 -30.83 -51.14 7.12
N GLU A 20 -30.01 -51.38 6.09
CA GLU A 20 -30.48 -51.69 4.74
C GLU A 20 -29.99 -53.06 4.19
N MET A 21 -28.98 -53.69 4.79
CA MET A 21 -28.28 -54.86 4.26
C MET A 21 -28.19 -56.01 5.29
N THR A 22 -28.07 -57.24 4.78
CA THR A 22 -27.80 -58.43 5.64
C THR A 22 -26.33 -58.39 6.11
N MET A 23 -26.05 -59.00 7.28
CA MET A 23 -24.70 -59.06 7.86
C MET A 23 -23.65 -59.64 6.90
N ALA A 24 -24.02 -60.67 6.11
CA ALA A 24 -23.14 -61.32 5.14
C ALA A 24 -22.74 -60.33 4.02
N ASN A 25 -23.69 -59.53 3.52
CA ASN A 25 -23.45 -58.52 2.49
C ASN A 25 -22.61 -57.33 3.02
N ILE A 26 -22.84 -56.95 4.28
CA ILE A 26 -22.04 -55.91 4.95
C ILE A 26 -20.58 -56.36 5.06
N GLN A 27 -20.32 -57.59 5.52
CA GLN A 27 -18.95 -58.09 5.64
C GLN A 27 -18.23 -58.12 4.29
N GLN A 28 -18.89 -58.57 3.22
CA GLN A 28 -18.31 -58.60 1.87
C GLN A 28 -18.02 -57.17 1.34
N MET A 29 -18.94 -56.24 1.54
CA MET A 29 -18.77 -54.83 1.19
C MET A 29 -17.60 -54.18 1.96
N MET A 30 -17.49 -54.46 3.27
CA MET A 30 -16.42 -53.92 4.11
C MET A 30 -15.04 -54.40 3.67
N ILE A 31 -14.90 -55.66 3.24
CA ILE A 31 -13.65 -56.18 2.69
C ILE A 31 -13.28 -55.44 1.41
N ILE A 32 -14.23 -55.33 0.45
CA ILE A 32 -13.98 -54.62 -0.84
C ILE A 32 -13.60 -53.14 -0.61
N VAL A 33 -14.37 -52.46 0.27
CA VAL A 33 -14.10 -51.03 0.55
C VAL A 33 -12.77 -50.85 1.26
N SER A 34 -12.42 -51.74 2.20
CA SER A 34 -11.14 -51.68 2.91
C SER A 34 -9.95 -51.84 1.95
N ASP A 35 -10.07 -52.79 1.01
CA ASP A 35 -9.05 -53.06 0.00
C ASP A 35 -8.86 -51.89 -0.98
N VAL A 36 -9.97 -51.33 -1.48
CA VAL A 36 -9.93 -50.12 -2.32
C VAL A 36 -9.30 -48.94 -1.59
N LEU A 37 -9.58 -48.76 -0.30
CA LEU A 37 -9.06 -47.66 0.51
C LEU A 37 -7.58 -47.81 0.88
N GLU A 38 -6.94 -48.98 0.61
CA GLU A 38 -5.47 -49.09 0.79
C GLU A 38 -4.67 -48.21 -0.14
N GLY A 39 -5.23 -47.89 -1.30
CA GLY A 39 -4.61 -46.95 -2.28
C GLY A 39 -4.86 -45.48 -2.01
N PHE A 40 -5.61 -45.11 -0.96
CA PHE A 40 -6.03 -43.73 -0.67
C PHE A 40 -5.55 -43.23 0.69
N ASP A 41 -5.03 -41.98 0.74
CA ASP A 41 -4.73 -41.27 1.98
C ASP A 41 -6.02 -40.56 2.46
N MET A 42 -6.73 -41.16 3.42
CA MET A 42 -7.99 -40.65 3.96
C MET A 42 -7.74 -39.72 5.15
N ARG A 43 -8.49 -38.62 5.20
CA ARG A 43 -8.53 -37.72 6.35
C ARG A 43 -9.96 -37.43 6.74
N GLU A 44 -10.22 -37.34 8.04
CA GLU A 44 -11.49 -36.79 8.52
C GLU A 44 -11.65 -35.36 8.07
N ARG A 45 -12.85 -35.04 7.59
CA ARG A 45 -13.21 -33.64 7.23
C ARG A 45 -13.26 -32.84 8.53
N SER A 46 -12.33 -31.92 8.71
CA SER A 46 -12.35 -31.02 9.87
C SER A 46 -13.57 -30.12 9.81
N ALA A 47 -14.15 -29.78 10.96
CA ALA A 47 -15.27 -28.82 11.05
C ALA A 47 -14.97 -27.47 10.36
N TRP A 48 -13.68 -27.17 10.14
CA TRP A 48 -13.19 -25.98 9.44
C TRP A 48 -13.26 -26.08 7.90
N GLU A 49 -13.59 -27.24 7.33
CA GLU A 49 -13.68 -27.40 5.86
C GLU A 49 -14.93 -26.78 5.27
N ASP A 50 -15.93 -26.46 6.10
CA ASP A 50 -17.18 -25.82 5.68
C ASP A 50 -17.14 -24.28 5.76
N GLU A 51 -16.06 -23.67 6.32
CA GLU A 51 -15.90 -22.22 6.27
C GLU A 51 -15.70 -21.75 4.84
N GLY A 52 -16.61 -20.90 4.36
CA GLY A 52 -16.56 -20.29 3.04
C GLY A 52 -15.31 -19.43 2.86
N THR A 53 -14.90 -19.26 1.62
CA THR A 53 -13.77 -18.38 1.27
C THR A 53 -13.95 -16.96 1.81
N ASP A 54 -15.18 -16.47 1.88
CA ASP A 54 -15.49 -15.13 2.39
C ASP A 54 -15.32 -15.05 3.92
N ASP A 55 -15.65 -16.11 4.68
CA ASP A 55 -15.48 -16.12 6.15
C ASP A 55 -14.00 -16.06 6.55
N LEU A 56 -13.14 -16.82 5.85
CA LEU A 56 -11.69 -16.77 6.05
C LEU A 56 -11.10 -15.40 5.69
N LEU A 57 -11.62 -14.80 4.64
CA LEU A 57 -11.21 -13.45 4.22
C LEU A 57 -11.64 -12.40 5.25
N ASP A 58 -12.86 -12.49 5.77
CA ASP A 58 -13.38 -11.57 6.78
C ASP A 58 -12.62 -11.70 8.10
N SER A 59 -12.30 -12.92 8.53
CA SER A 59 -11.44 -13.17 9.70
C SER A 59 -10.05 -12.57 9.53
N PHE A 60 -9.44 -12.69 8.34
CA PHE A 60 -8.18 -12.04 8.04
C PHE A 60 -8.30 -10.50 8.08
N MET A 61 -9.38 -9.92 7.53
CA MET A 61 -9.60 -8.47 7.61
C MET A 61 -9.76 -8.00 9.05
N ALA A 62 -10.48 -8.75 9.89
CA ALA A 62 -10.62 -8.46 11.32
C ALA A 62 -9.26 -8.50 12.04
N SER A 63 -8.41 -9.49 11.75
CA SER A 63 -7.06 -9.56 12.32
C SER A 63 -6.20 -8.35 11.93
N MET A 64 -6.31 -7.88 10.67
CA MET A 64 -5.63 -6.66 10.22
C MET A 64 -6.14 -5.40 10.92
N GLN A 65 -7.44 -5.33 11.24
CA GLN A 65 -8.04 -4.22 11.97
C GLN A 65 -7.52 -4.17 13.41
N ILE A 66 -7.48 -5.32 14.11
CA ILE A 66 -6.89 -5.45 15.45
C ILE A 66 -5.41 -5.03 15.44
N GLN A 67 -4.66 -5.32 14.37
CA GLN A 67 -3.28 -4.87 14.19
C GLN A 67 -3.14 -3.36 13.88
N GLY A 68 -4.22 -2.59 13.88
CA GLY A 68 -4.21 -1.15 13.61
C GLY A 68 -3.92 -0.80 12.13
N ARG A 69 -4.20 -1.68 11.19
CA ARG A 69 -4.08 -1.35 9.77
C ARG A 69 -5.18 -0.38 9.34
N SER A 70 -4.83 0.60 8.50
CA SER A 70 -5.82 1.56 8.02
C SER A 70 -6.89 0.90 7.16
N GLU A 71 -8.13 1.40 7.24
CA GLU A 71 -9.28 0.93 6.43
C GLU A 71 -8.95 0.87 4.94
N LYS A 72 -8.20 1.86 4.45
CA LYS A 72 -7.75 1.89 3.06
C LYS A 72 -6.83 0.73 2.69
N THR A 73 -5.96 0.32 3.61
CA THR A 73 -5.10 -0.86 3.43
C THR A 73 -5.94 -2.13 3.42
N ILE A 74 -6.86 -2.27 4.37
CA ILE A 74 -7.78 -3.41 4.49
C ILE A 74 -8.63 -3.54 3.23
N ALA A 75 -9.23 -2.45 2.75
CA ALA A 75 -10.02 -2.44 1.52
C ALA A 75 -9.20 -2.86 0.28
N ARG A 76 -7.94 -2.41 0.18
CA ARG A 76 -7.04 -2.83 -0.90
C ARG A 76 -6.75 -4.33 -0.85
N TYR A 77 -6.47 -4.87 0.34
CA TYR A 77 -6.19 -6.29 0.53
C TYR A 77 -7.41 -7.13 0.18
N ARG A 78 -8.59 -6.78 0.71
CA ARG A 78 -9.86 -7.44 0.41
C ARG A 78 -10.12 -7.49 -1.10
N LYS A 79 -10.01 -6.34 -1.77
CA LYS A 79 -10.22 -6.26 -3.23
C LYS A 79 -9.29 -7.18 -4.01
N LEU A 80 -8.01 -7.21 -3.63
CA LEU A 80 -7.01 -7.99 -4.34
C LEU A 80 -7.21 -9.49 -4.12
N ILE A 81 -7.45 -9.92 -2.88
CA ILE A 81 -7.65 -11.32 -2.54
C ILE A 81 -8.91 -11.84 -3.23
N ARG A 82 -10.02 -11.09 -3.20
CA ARG A 82 -11.24 -11.46 -3.96
C ARG A 82 -10.96 -11.64 -5.45
N LYS A 83 -10.26 -10.68 -6.06
CA LYS A 83 -9.87 -10.78 -7.48
C LYS A 83 -9.04 -12.04 -7.78
N PHE A 84 -8.14 -12.41 -6.89
CA PHE A 84 -7.37 -13.65 -7.01
C PHE A 84 -8.26 -14.88 -6.87
N MET A 85 -9.16 -14.92 -5.88
CA MET A 85 -10.05 -16.05 -5.65
C MET A 85 -11.05 -16.27 -6.79
N GLU A 86 -11.57 -15.17 -7.37
CA GLU A 86 -12.40 -15.21 -8.59
C GLU A 86 -11.65 -15.81 -9.79
N PHE A 87 -10.36 -15.54 -9.93
CA PHE A 87 -9.53 -16.14 -10.97
C PHE A 87 -9.24 -17.62 -10.69
N ALA A 88 -8.88 -17.96 -9.45
CA ALA A 88 -8.47 -19.30 -9.06
C ALA A 88 -9.63 -20.32 -9.13
N LYS A 89 -10.86 -19.86 -8.91
CA LYS A 89 -12.10 -20.70 -8.91
C LYS A 89 -11.98 -21.96 -8.05
N ALA A 90 -11.28 -21.86 -6.94
CA ALA A 90 -11.04 -22.95 -6.01
C ALA A 90 -11.22 -22.47 -4.56
N PRO A 91 -11.71 -23.30 -3.65
CA PRO A 91 -11.78 -22.97 -2.23
C PRO A 91 -10.40 -22.58 -1.68
N THR A 92 -10.36 -21.65 -0.74
CA THR A 92 -9.10 -21.11 -0.16
C THR A 92 -8.14 -22.22 0.29
N ARG A 93 -8.65 -23.28 0.90
CA ARG A 93 -7.86 -24.42 1.41
C ARG A 93 -7.25 -25.29 0.30
N ARG A 94 -7.81 -25.25 -0.91
CA ARG A 94 -7.31 -25.99 -2.09
C ARG A 94 -6.43 -25.17 -3.01
N ILE A 95 -6.13 -23.93 -2.64
CA ILE A 95 -5.21 -23.08 -3.41
C ILE A 95 -3.80 -23.67 -3.33
N SER A 96 -3.23 -23.93 -4.49
CA SER A 96 -1.87 -24.43 -4.66
C SER A 96 -0.93 -23.36 -5.23
N VAL A 97 0.36 -23.64 -5.22
CA VAL A 97 1.37 -22.79 -5.86
C VAL A 97 1.08 -22.53 -7.36
N TYR A 98 0.45 -23.47 -8.04
CA TYR A 98 0.09 -23.34 -9.46
C TYR A 98 -0.96 -22.27 -9.70
N HIS A 99 -2.00 -22.19 -8.84
CA HIS A 99 -3.02 -21.14 -8.91
C HIS A 99 -2.37 -19.74 -8.78
N VAL A 100 -1.44 -19.59 -7.84
CA VAL A 100 -0.74 -18.32 -7.63
C VAL A 100 0.15 -17.97 -8.81
N ARG A 101 0.95 -18.92 -9.32
CA ARG A 101 1.83 -18.71 -10.48
C ARG A 101 1.03 -18.33 -11.72
N ASN A 102 -0.04 -19.05 -12.01
CA ASN A 102 -0.90 -18.78 -13.17
C ASN A 102 -1.54 -17.40 -13.09
N TRP A 103 -2.01 -17.00 -11.90
CA TRP A 103 -2.57 -15.67 -11.72
C TRP A 103 -1.54 -14.57 -11.90
N LEU A 104 -0.36 -14.69 -11.30
CA LEU A 104 0.72 -13.71 -11.45
C LEU A 104 1.18 -13.62 -12.92
N ALA A 105 1.27 -14.75 -13.63
CA ALA A 105 1.58 -14.77 -15.05
C ALA A 105 0.48 -14.07 -15.88
N ALA A 106 -0.79 -14.35 -15.60
CA ALA A 106 -1.92 -13.69 -16.27
C ALA A 106 -1.94 -12.17 -16.03
N GLU A 107 -1.68 -11.73 -14.80
CA GLU A 107 -1.57 -10.30 -14.49
C GLU A 107 -0.37 -9.64 -15.21
N LYS A 108 0.76 -10.33 -15.32
CA LYS A 108 1.93 -9.86 -16.06
C LYS A 108 1.62 -9.73 -17.56
N ASN A 109 0.94 -10.72 -18.14
CA ASN A 109 0.52 -10.70 -19.55
C ASN A 109 -0.50 -9.60 -19.86
N ARG A 110 -1.25 -9.11 -18.84
CA ARG A 110 -2.11 -7.93 -18.95
C ARG A 110 -1.34 -6.61 -18.94
N GLY A 111 -0.01 -6.63 -18.87
CA GLY A 111 0.84 -5.44 -18.88
C GLY A 111 0.95 -4.73 -17.52
N ILE A 112 0.63 -5.41 -16.42
CA ILE A 112 0.82 -4.82 -15.08
C ILE A 112 2.31 -4.66 -14.80
N LYS A 113 2.71 -3.49 -14.31
CA LYS A 113 4.10 -3.18 -13.93
C LYS A 113 4.62 -4.15 -12.87
N ASP A 114 5.87 -4.58 -12.98
CA ASP A 114 6.51 -5.51 -12.04
C ASP A 114 6.43 -5.03 -10.58
N SER A 115 6.52 -3.73 -10.32
CA SER A 115 6.33 -3.16 -8.97
C SER A 115 4.92 -3.36 -8.40
N THR A 116 3.90 -3.30 -9.25
CA THR A 116 2.51 -3.58 -8.86
C THR A 116 2.32 -5.08 -8.65
N LEU A 117 2.90 -5.89 -9.52
CA LEU A 117 2.84 -7.35 -9.44
C LEU A 117 3.52 -7.86 -8.15
N GLU A 118 4.68 -7.29 -7.79
CA GLU A 118 5.33 -7.59 -6.50
C GLU A 118 4.47 -7.16 -5.30
N GLY A 119 3.83 -5.99 -5.37
CA GLY A 119 2.88 -5.57 -4.34
C GLY A 119 1.69 -6.52 -4.21
N ASN A 120 1.20 -7.08 -5.32
CA ASN A 120 0.14 -8.08 -5.33
C ASN A 120 0.61 -9.41 -4.72
N ARG A 121 1.81 -9.88 -5.09
CA ARG A 121 2.44 -11.06 -4.48
C ARG A 121 2.56 -10.92 -2.96
N GLN A 122 3.00 -9.76 -2.46
CA GLN A 122 3.13 -9.49 -1.03
C GLN A 122 1.78 -9.55 -0.29
N VAL A 123 0.70 -9.08 -0.89
CA VAL A 123 -0.65 -9.19 -0.32
C VAL A 123 -1.06 -10.66 -0.19
N LEU A 124 -0.88 -11.47 -1.24
CA LEU A 124 -1.17 -12.90 -1.19
C LEU A 124 -0.28 -13.62 -0.17
N SER A 125 1.02 -13.26 -0.11
CA SER A 125 1.95 -13.82 0.88
C SER A 125 1.52 -13.50 2.32
N SER A 126 0.99 -12.30 2.56
CA SER A 126 0.45 -11.92 3.87
C SER A 126 -0.79 -12.74 4.23
N TYR A 127 -1.71 -12.94 3.29
CA TYR A 127 -2.95 -13.68 3.49
C TYR A 127 -2.70 -15.17 3.73
N PHE A 128 -2.02 -15.84 2.81
CA PHE A 128 -1.74 -17.28 2.94
C PHE A 128 -0.76 -17.58 4.07
N GLY A 129 0.16 -16.66 4.37
CA GLY A 129 1.03 -16.76 5.53
C GLY A 129 0.28 -16.64 6.86
N TRP A 130 -0.77 -15.82 6.92
CA TRP A 130 -1.66 -15.75 8.07
C TRP A 130 -2.48 -17.03 8.20
N LEU A 131 -3.16 -17.46 7.14
CA LEU A 131 -3.93 -18.72 7.15
C LEU A 131 -3.10 -19.92 7.62
N PHE A 132 -1.86 -20.02 7.18
CA PHE A 132 -0.94 -21.09 7.59
C PHE A 132 -0.59 -21.03 9.07
N ARG A 133 -0.30 -19.82 9.60
CA ARG A 133 0.02 -19.65 11.04
C ARG A 133 -1.18 -19.93 11.95
N GLU A 134 -2.39 -19.62 11.50
CA GLU A 134 -3.63 -19.95 12.22
C GLU A 134 -4.04 -21.43 12.06
N GLY A 135 -3.25 -22.24 11.32
CA GLY A 135 -3.59 -23.65 11.07
C GLY A 135 -4.79 -23.88 10.16
N LEU A 136 -5.25 -22.84 9.47
CA LEU A 136 -6.43 -22.89 8.59
C LEU A 136 -6.15 -23.53 7.23
N ILE A 137 -4.88 -23.64 6.86
CA ILE A 137 -4.38 -24.37 5.68
C ILE A 137 -3.18 -25.21 6.06
N GLU A 138 -3.04 -26.40 5.49
CA GLU A 138 -1.94 -27.31 5.79
C GLU A 138 -0.60 -26.88 5.13
N ARG A 139 -0.67 -26.26 3.97
CA ARG A 139 0.50 -25.82 3.19
C ARG A 139 0.32 -24.39 2.72
N ASN A 140 1.34 -23.59 2.90
CA ASN A 140 1.34 -22.24 2.39
C ASN A 140 1.72 -22.24 0.90
N PRO A 141 0.80 -21.87 -0.03
CA PRO A 141 1.09 -21.88 -1.47
C PRO A 141 2.13 -20.82 -1.89
N MET A 142 2.49 -19.91 -0.99
CA MET A 142 3.47 -18.85 -1.27
C MET A 142 4.92 -19.26 -0.97
N CYS A 143 5.18 -20.39 -0.29
CA CYS A 143 6.54 -20.78 0.10
C CYS A 143 7.51 -20.85 -1.09
N ASN A 144 7.04 -21.30 -2.26
CA ASN A 144 7.84 -21.46 -3.47
C ASN A 144 7.62 -20.32 -4.50
N ILE A 145 7.07 -19.18 -4.04
CA ILE A 145 6.87 -17.99 -4.87
C ILE A 145 7.90 -16.93 -4.44
N GLY A 146 9.00 -16.87 -5.16
CA GLY A 146 10.05 -15.87 -4.92
C GLY A 146 9.56 -14.43 -5.15
N ALA A 147 10.33 -13.46 -4.65
CA ALA A 147 10.11 -12.05 -4.91
C ALA A 147 10.27 -11.74 -6.41
N ILE A 148 9.40 -10.91 -6.94
CA ILE A 148 9.49 -10.45 -8.32
C ILE A 148 10.58 -9.38 -8.40
N LYS A 149 11.55 -9.60 -9.28
CA LYS A 149 12.64 -8.63 -9.48
C LYS A 149 12.09 -7.35 -10.11
N VAL A 150 12.07 -6.29 -9.35
CA VAL A 150 11.65 -4.97 -9.81
C VAL A 150 12.91 -4.18 -10.16
N PRO A 151 13.08 -3.75 -11.43
CA PRO A 151 14.19 -2.89 -11.81
C PRO A 151 14.18 -1.61 -10.96
N LYS A 152 15.33 -1.24 -10.40
CA LYS A 152 15.50 0.06 -9.73
C LYS A 152 15.54 1.14 -10.81
N VAL A 153 14.45 1.86 -10.96
CA VAL A 153 14.38 3.02 -11.83
C VAL A 153 14.75 4.24 -11.01
N GLU A 154 15.70 5.02 -11.50
CA GLU A 154 16.05 6.31 -10.90
C GLU A 154 14.80 7.21 -10.90
N LYS A 155 14.43 7.66 -9.72
CA LYS A 155 13.23 8.48 -9.56
C LYS A 155 13.60 9.94 -9.78
N GLU A 156 13.12 10.53 -10.85
CA GLU A 156 13.36 11.93 -11.23
C GLU A 156 12.98 12.94 -10.13
N THR A 157 13.77 14.00 -10.03
CA THR A 157 13.50 15.23 -9.26
C THR A 157 13.11 16.37 -10.21
N TYR A 158 12.58 17.46 -9.68
CA TYR A 158 12.41 18.67 -10.48
C TYR A 158 13.75 19.41 -10.60
N SER A 159 14.06 19.91 -11.80
CA SER A 159 15.12 20.91 -11.99
C SER A 159 14.63 22.29 -11.53
N GLU A 160 15.55 23.23 -11.30
CA GLU A 160 15.22 24.61 -10.99
C GLU A 160 14.35 25.26 -12.09
N VAL A 161 14.65 24.94 -13.35
CA VAL A 161 13.87 25.43 -14.50
C VAL A 161 12.44 24.88 -14.48
N GLU A 162 12.26 23.60 -14.17
CA GLU A 162 10.93 23.01 -14.03
C GLU A 162 10.14 23.62 -12.86
N MET A 163 10.80 23.84 -11.71
CA MET A 163 10.19 24.51 -10.56
C MET A 163 9.76 25.95 -10.89
N SER A 164 10.61 26.71 -11.58
CA SER A 164 10.28 28.06 -12.05
C SER A 164 9.08 28.04 -13.01
N LYS A 165 9.05 27.13 -13.98
CA LYS A 165 7.92 26.95 -14.91
C LYS A 165 6.63 26.61 -14.17
N LEU A 166 6.67 25.71 -13.17
CA LEU A 166 5.51 25.35 -12.36
C LEU A 166 4.97 26.55 -11.58
N MET A 167 5.86 27.33 -10.96
CA MET A 167 5.46 28.52 -10.21
C MET A 167 4.88 29.60 -11.13
N ALA A 168 5.48 29.84 -12.30
CA ALA A 168 4.99 30.79 -13.30
C ALA A 168 3.61 30.38 -13.88
N ALA A 169 3.35 29.08 -14.04
CA ALA A 169 2.08 28.55 -14.54
C ALA A 169 0.93 28.64 -13.51
N CYS A 170 1.21 28.99 -12.24
CA CYS A 170 0.19 29.19 -11.21
C CYS A 170 -0.61 30.48 -11.48
N ARG A 171 -1.95 30.34 -11.56
CA ARG A 171 -2.88 31.43 -11.87
C ARG A 171 -3.46 32.13 -10.63
N THR A 172 -3.45 31.43 -9.47
CA THR A 172 -4.05 31.94 -8.24
C THR A 172 -3.05 31.90 -7.09
N LEU A 173 -3.27 32.74 -6.06
CA LEU A 173 -2.47 32.69 -4.83
C LEU A 173 -2.54 31.33 -4.16
N ARG A 174 -3.70 30.66 -4.21
CA ARG A 174 -3.85 29.31 -3.69
C ARG A 174 -2.93 28.31 -4.41
N GLU A 175 -2.87 28.35 -5.74
CA GLU A 175 -1.98 27.48 -6.51
C GLU A 175 -0.51 27.74 -6.15
N LYS A 176 -0.10 29.00 -6.05
CA LYS A 176 1.25 29.40 -5.65
C LYS A 176 1.59 28.94 -4.24
N ALA A 177 0.69 29.14 -3.28
CA ALA A 177 0.88 28.71 -1.91
C ALA A 177 1.00 27.18 -1.78
N ILE A 178 0.19 26.41 -2.52
CA ILE A 178 0.25 24.93 -2.51
C ILE A 178 1.58 24.42 -3.10
N ILE A 179 2.02 24.96 -4.25
CA ILE A 179 3.28 24.56 -4.89
C ILE A 179 4.46 24.90 -3.97
N SER A 180 4.51 26.16 -3.47
CA SER A 180 5.57 26.64 -2.59
C SER A 180 5.63 25.81 -1.29
N PHE A 181 4.49 25.55 -0.67
CA PHE A 181 4.41 24.75 0.54
C PHE A 181 4.91 23.31 0.34
N LEU A 182 4.50 22.64 -0.74
CA LEU A 182 4.99 21.30 -1.07
C LEU A 182 6.49 21.27 -1.35
N ALA A 183 7.01 22.29 -2.04
CA ALA A 183 8.42 22.41 -2.39
C ALA A 183 9.30 22.67 -1.15
N SER A 184 8.86 23.57 -0.28
CA SER A 184 9.61 24.03 0.88
C SER A 184 9.58 23.03 2.04
N THR A 185 8.41 22.41 2.32
CA THR A 185 8.24 21.47 3.46
C THR A 185 8.51 20.02 3.11
N GLY A 186 8.32 19.63 1.85
CA GLY A 186 8.35 18.22 1.45
C GLY A 186 7.36 17.32 2.20
N CYS A 187 6.32 17.87 2.86
CA CYS A 187 5.34 17.09 3.59
C CYS A 187 4.54 16.14 2.68
N ARG A 188 3.93 15.11 3.25
CA ARG A 188 3.03 14.23 2.49
C ARG A 188 1.75 14.97 2.16
N VAL A 189 1.15 14.66 1.02
CA VAL A 189 -0.12 15.29 0.63
C VAL A 189 -1.23 15.08 1.66
N SER A 190 -1.27 13.94 2.33
CA SER A 190 -2.23 13.67 3.41
C SER A 190 -2.01 14.59 4.60
N GLU A 191 -0.76 14.80 5.00
CA GLU A 191 -0.38 15.69 6.07
C GLU A 191 -0.79 17.16 5.74
N MET A 192 -0.47 17.62 4.53
CA MET A 192 -0.80 18.97 4.09
C MET A 192 -2.31 19.28 4.10
N VAL A 193 -3.15 18.33 3.66
CA VAL A 193 -4.60 18.56 3.57
C VAL A 193 -5.30 18.54 4.92
N GLU A 194 -4.70 17.94 5.94
CA GLU A 194 -5.21 17.91 7.31
C GLU A 194 -4.91 19.18 8.10
N LEU A 195 -3.95 19.99 7.66
CA LEU A 195 -3.54 21.22 8.36
C LEU A 195 -4.67 22.24 8.49
N ASN A 196 -4.69 22.91 9.63
CA ASN A 196 -5.52 24.08 9.92
C ASN A 196 -4.72 25.38 9.85
N ARG A 197 -5.39 26.52 9.72
CA ARG A 197 -4.77 27.83 9.61
C ARG A 197 -4.03 28.26 10.87
N ASP A 198 -4.59 27.92 12.02
CA ASP A 198 -4.07 28.24 13.36
C ASP A 198 -2.81 27.45 13.74
N GLN A 199 -2.57 26.33 13.06
CA GLN A 199 -1.37 25.50 13.26
C GLN A 199 -0.11 26.05 12.58
N VAL A 200 -0.26 27.04 11.68
CA VAL A 200 0.85 27.58 10.89
C VAL A 200 1.52 28.73 11.62
N ASP A 201 2.73 28.52 12.08
CA ASP A 201 3.56 29.59 12.65
C ASP A 201 4.32 30.32 11.52
N LEU A 202 3.74 31.43 11.07
CA LEU A 202 4.35 32.26 10.02
C LEU A 202 5.60 32.99 10.52
N LYS A 203 5.71 33.27 11.81
CA LYS A 203 6.86 33.98 12.41
C LYS A 203 8.08 33.08 12.46
N ASN A 204 7.92 31.87 12.97
CA ASN A 204 8.98 30.87 13.06
C ASN A 204 9.12 30.03 11.80
N GLN A 205 8.23 30.20 10.80
CA GLN A 205 8.23 29.51 9.51
C GLN A 205 8.16 27.98 9.67
N GLU A 206 7.30 27.51 10.55
CA GLU A 206 7.15 26.09 10.86
C GLU A 206 5.69 25.68 11.04
N VAL A 207 5.44 24.39 10.94
CA VAL A 207 4.14 23.79 11.24
C VAL A 207 4.32 22.34 11.69
N VAL A 208 3.52 21.93 12.68
CA VAL A 208 3.46 20.53 13.10
C VAL A 208 2.56 19.72 12.17
N VAL A 209 3.06 18.61 11.65
CA VAL A 209 2.30 17.69 10.81
C VAL A 209 2.18 16.32 11.50
N HIS A 210 1.01 15.68 11.33
CA HIS A 210 0.73 14.36 11.86
C HIS A 210 0.99 13.30 10.79
N GLY A 211 1.95 12.43 11.05
CA GLY A 211 2.34 11.34 10.15
C GLY A 211 1.58 10.04 10.42
N LYS A 212 1.98 8.98 9.72
CA LYS A 212 1.43 7.63 9.93
C LYS A 212 1.67 7.17 11.38
N GLY A 213 0.63 6.62 12.02
CA GLY A 213 0.70 6.16 13.41
C GLY A 213 0.66 7.30 14.42
N ASN A 214 0.06 8.44 14.06
CA ASN A 214 -0.09 9.63 14.91
C ASN A 214 1.25 10.21 15.42
N LYS A 215 2.34 10.00 14.67
CA LYS A 215 3.63 10.59 14.99
C LYS A 215 3.68 12.03 14.50
N GLU A 216 3.93 12.95 15.41
CA GLU A 216 4.10 14.36 15.09
C GLU A 216 5.53 14.67 14.66
N ARG A 217 5.69 15.62 13.76
CA ARG A 217 6.96 16.26 13.48
C ARG A 217 6.76 17.70 13.01
N VAL A 218 7.75 18.52 13.30
CA VAL A 218 7.83 19.87 12.75
C VAL A 218 8.36 19.80 11.32
N VAL A 219 7.77 20.58 10.43
CA VAL A 219 8.28 20.85 9.09
C VAL A 219 8.46 22.36 8.95
N TYR A 220 9.50 22.75 8.21
CA TYR A 220 9.89 24.13 8.03
C TYR A 220 9.60 24.60 6.60
N PHE A 221 9.35 25.86 6.45
CA PHE A 221 9.16 26.49 5.15
C PHE A 221 9.90 27.83 5.06
N ASP A 222 10.23 28.26 3.85
CA ASP A 222 10.97 29.49 3.61
C ASP A 222 10.09 30.75 3.70
N SER A 223 10.73 31.91 3.70
CA SER A 223 10.07 33.22 3.77
C SER A 223 9.14 33.52 2.58
N VAL A 224 9.45 32.98 1.40
CA VAL A 224 8.60 33.08 0.20
C VAL A 224 7.30 32.34 0.43
N THR A 225 7.38 31.13 0.96
CA THR A 225 6.21 30.31 1.32
C THR A 225 5.39 30.99 2.42
N ALA A 226 6.05 31.53 3.46
CA ALA A 226 5.36 32.26 4.52
C ALA A 226 4.53 33.43 3.97
N ASN A 227 5.14 34.27 3.12
CA ASN A 227 4.44 35.37 2.47
C ASN A 227 3.26 34.91 1.59
N LEU A 228 3.45 33.86 0.81
CA LEU A 228 2.36 33.31 -0.03
C LEU A 228 1.21 32.74 0.81
N LEU A 229 1.51 32.06 1.92
CA LEU A 229 0.50 31.54 2.84
C LEU A 229 -0.27 32.68 3.51
N GLU A 230 0.43 33.69 4.03
CA GLU A 230 -0.18 34.86 4.66
C GLU A 230 -1.13 35.58 3.69
N ARG A 231 -0.66 35.89 2.49
CA ARG A 231 -1.48 36.54 1.45
C ARG A 231 -2.67 35.69 1.02
N TYR A 232 -2.49 34.38 0.93
CA TYR A 232 -3.57 33.46 0.62
C TYR A 232 -4.63 33.44 1.73
N MET A 233 -4.21 33.29 2.99
CA MET A 233 -5.13 33.26 4.13
C MET A 233 -5.87 34.59 4.32
N ARG A 234 -5.21 35.74 4.15
CA ARG A 234 -5.85 37.08 4.22
C ARG A 234 -6.91 37.30 3.15
N ARG A 235 -6.76 36.67 1.97
CA ARG A 235 -7.75 36.79 0.88
C ARG A 235 -8.96 35.87 1.04
N ARG A 236 -8.90 34.94 1.95
CA ARG A 236 -10.02 34.01 2.22
C ARG A 236 -11.13 34.76 2.96
N LYS A 237 -12.36 34.55 2.46
CA LYS A 237 -13.59 35.12 3.09
C LYS A 237 -14.40 34.09 3.87
N ASP A 238 -14.00 32.81 3.77
CA ASP A 238 -14.65 31.70 4.47
C ASP A 238 -14.15 31.56 5.93
N LYS A 239 -14.94 30.85 6.76
CA LYS A 239 -14.65 30.58 8.17
C LYS A 239 -14.05 29.20 8.42
N LEU A 240 -13.73 28.43 7.36
CA LEU A 240 -13.16 27.09 7.54
C LEU A 240 -11.79 27.15 8.21
N GLU A 241 -11.56 26.28 9.15
CA GLU A 241 -10.26 26.13 9.84
C GLU A 241 -9.18 25.61 8.90
N ALA A 242 -9.55 24.77 7.91
CA ALA A 242 -8.59 24.16 6.97
C ALA A 242 -7.63 25.17 6.37
N LEU A 243 -6.33 24.87 6.35
CA LEU A 243 -5.30 25.69 5.70
C LEU A 243 -5.59 25.87 4.21
N PHE A 244 -5.87 24.78 3.51
CA PHE A 244 -6.19 24.80 2.09
C PHE A 244 -7.63 24.35 1.81
N ILE A 245 -8.33 25.14 0.97
CA ILE A 245 -9.71 24.83 0.54
C ILE A 245 -9.74 24.33 -0.90
N GLY A 246 -10.71 23.47 -1.19
CA GLY A 246 -11.03 23.03 -2.54
C GLY A 246 -11.54 24.18 -3.41
N GLN A 247 -11.38 24.08 -4.72
CA GLN A 247 -12.05 24.97 -5.67
C GLN A 247 -13.39 24.34 -6.03
N GLN A 248 -14.47 24.93 -5.59
CA GLN A 248 -15.81 24.44 -5.93
C GLN A 248 -16.35 25.24 -7.11
N ILE A 249 -16.66 24.53 -8.20
CA ILE A 249 -17.27 25.15 -9.38
C ILE A 249 -18.82 25.15 -9.26
N GLN A 250 -19.37 24.28 -8.42
CA GLN A 250 -20.83 24.05 -8.35
C GLN A 250 -21.45 24.01 -6.94
N LYS A 251 -20.66 24.10 -5.87
CA LYS A 251 -21.19 24.06 -4.49
C LYS A 251 -21.11 25.43 -3.81
N SER A 252 -22.15 25.80 -3.11
CA SER A 252 -22.27 27.07 -2.39
C SER A 252 -21.37 27.22 -1.17
N LYS A 253 -20.77 26.14 -0.66
CA LYS A 253 -19.91 26.16 0.54
C LYS A 253 -18.49 25.67 0.25
N PRO A 254 -17.46 26.38 0.75
CA PRO A 254 -16.08 25.92 0.67
C PRO A 254 -15.88 24.67 1.52
N GLU A 255 -15.04 23.74 1.05
CA GLU A 255 -14.69 22.52 1.75
C GLU A 255 -13.15 22.37 1.83
N ARG A 256 -12.69 21.63 2.82
CA ARG A 256 -11.26 21.26 2.95
C ARG A 256 -10.75 20.61 1.66
N LEU A 257 -9.57 21.04 1.19
CA LEU A 257 -8.93 20.46 0.02
C LEU A 257 -8.54 19.01 0.32
N GLN A 258 -8.97 18.09 -0.52
CA GLN A 258 -8.67 16.67 -0.40
C GLN A 258 -7.40 16.29 -1.19
N ALA A 259 -6.71 15.21 -0.80
CA ALA A 259 -5.51 14.73 -1.49
C ALA A 259 -5.72 14.45 -2.99
N GLY A 260 -6.92 14.01 -3.38
CA GLY A 260 -7.32 13.87 -4.79
C GLY A 260 -7.33 15.22 -5.53
N GLY A 261 -7.88 16.25 -4.88
CA GLY A 261 -7.92 17.61 -5.42
C GLY A 261 -6.53 18.22 -5.61
N VAL A 262 -5.59 17.95 -4.68
CA VAL A 262 -4.19 18.38 -4.82
C VAL A 262 -3.56 17.73 -6.05
N ARG A 263 -3.71 16.40 -6.23
CA ARG A 263 -3.14 15.70 -7.38
C ARG A 263 -3.71 16.20 -8.70
N TRP A 264 -5.02 16.43 -8.74
CA TRP A 264 -5.67 17.01 -9.92
C TRP A 264 -5.14 18.41 -10.23
N LEU A 265 -4.99 19.27 -9.21
CA LEU A 265 -4.45 20.60 -9.33
C LEU A 265 -3.03 20.58 -9.87
N LEU A 266 -2.15 19.76 -9.30
CA LEU A 266 -0.78 19.60 -9.74
C LEU A 266 -0.67 19.14 -11.19
N ASN A 267 -1.51 18.18 -11.59
CA ASN A 267 -1.59 17.73 -12.99
C ASN A 267 -1.99 18.88 -13.93
N LYS A 268 -2.99 19.68 -13.53
CA LYS A 268 -3.46 20.85 -14.29
C LYS A 268 -2.36 21.91 -14.42
N ILE A 269 -1.62 22.20 -13.34
CA ILE A 269 -0.49 23.13 -13.36
C ILE A 269 0.64 22.57 -14.24
N GLY A 270 0.98 21.29 -14.11
CA GLY A 270 1.99 20.63 -14.93
C GLY A 270 1.71 20.70 -16.42
N LYS A 271 0.46 20.44 -16.83
CA LYS A 271 0.03 20.60 -18.23
C LYS A 271 0.22 22.03 -18.74
N ARG A 272 -0.11 23.04 -17.92
CA ARG A 272 0.08 24.47 -18.28
C ARG A 272 1.57 24.86 -18.37
N ALA A 273 2.40 24.28 -17.49
CA ALA A 273 3.84 24.53 -17.43
C ALA A 273 4.65 23.76 -18.47
N GLY A 274 4.05 22.79 -19.18
CA GLY A 274 4.78 21.85 -20.03
C GLY A 274 5.71 20.91 -19.24
N VAL A 275 5.39 20.63 -17.96
CA VAL A 275 6.15 19.74 -17.09
C VAL A 275 5.39 18.44 -16.88
N ALA A 276 6.01 17.31 -17.23
CA ALA A 276 5.41 15.99 -17.11
C ALA A 276 5.45 15.46 -15.66
N HIS A 277 4.52 14.57 -15.35
CA HIS A 277 4.50 13.78 -14.10
C HIS A 277 4.56 14.62 -12.82
N VAL A 278 3.78 15.72 -12.74
CA VAL A 278 3.73 16.57 -11.56
C VAL A 278 2.88 15.94 -10.45
N HIS A 279 3.54 15.56 -9.34
CA HIS A 279 2.87 14.93 -8.20
C HIS A 279 3.60 15.23 -6.87
N PRO A 280 2.91 15.16 -5.70
CA PRO A 280 3.46 15.57 -4.41
C PRO A 280 4.78 14.89 -4.02
N HIS A 281 4.92 13.59 -4.28
CA HIS A 281 6.13 12.86 -3.93
C HIS A 281 7.38 13.32 -4.72
N LYS A 282 7.20 13.90 -5.93
CA LYS A 282 8.33 14.45 -6.69
C LYS A 282 8.88 15.72 -6.00
N PHE A 283 8.02 16.60 -5.43
CA PHE A 283 8.47 17.75 -4.61
C PHE A 283 9.27 17.29 -3.40
N ARG A 284 8.77 16.32 -2.67
CA ARG A 284 9.46 15.77 -1.50
C ARG A 284 10.83 15.18 -1.83
N ARG A 285 10.94 14.46 -2.95
CA ARG A 285 12.23 13.93 -3.43
C ARG A 285 13.17 15.04 -3.83
N THR A 286 12.68 16.06 -4.54
CA THR A 286 13.46 17.22 -4.93
C THR A 286 14.07 17.90 -3.72
N LEU A 287 13.24 18.18 -2.70
CA LEU A 287 13.73 18.78 -1.45
C LEU A 287 14.79 17.89 -0.77
N ALA A 288 14.54 16.58 -0.64
CA ALA A 288 15.50 15.65 -0.04
C ALA A 288 16.85 15.64 -0.77
N THR A 289 16.81 15.64 -2.10
CA THR A 289 18.00 15.63 -2.94
C THR A 289 18.76 16.95 -2.82
N GLU A 290 18.07 18.08 -2.85
CA GLU A 290 18.69 19.39 -2.71
C GLU A 290 19.31 19.61 -1.32
N MET A 291 18.61 19.20 -0.25
CA MET A 291 19.19 19.28 1.12
C MET A 291 20.47 18.44 1.23
N ALA A 292 20.48 17.22 0.67
CA ALA A 292 21.67 16.39 0.69
C ALA A 292 22.81 16.96 -0.16
N ARG A 293 22.52 17.57 -1.33
CA ARG A 293 23.50 18.27 -2.17
C ARG A 293 24.12 19.48 -1.46
N HIS A 294 23.35 20.15 -0.63
CA HIS A 294 23.86 21.24 0.21
C HIS A 294 24.60 20.75 1.47
N GLY A 295 24.87 19.46 1.57
CA GLY A 295 25.68 18.88 2.64
C GLY A 295 24.92 18.52 3.91
N MET A 296 23.57 18.55 3.91
CA MET A 296 22.81 18.11 5.08
C MET A 296 22.98 16.60 5.27
N PRO A 297 23.35 16.13 6.49
CA PRO A 297 23.48 14.69 6.77
C PRO A 297 22.18 13.95 6.46
N ILE A 298 22.30 12.78 5.81
CA ILE A 298 21.14 12.00 5.36
C ILE A 298 20.20 11.59 6.49
N GLN A 299 20.74 11.39 7.70
CA GLN A 299 19.97 11.13 8.90
C GLN A 299 19.07 12.33 9.26
N THR A 300 19.58 13.55 9.11
CA THR A 300 18.82 14.79 9.35
C THR A 300 17.73 14.95 8.31
N VAL A 301 18.04 14.73 7.03
CA VAL A 301 17.04 14.74 5.94
C VAL A 301 15.94 13.70 6.22
N SER A 302 16.31 12.50 6.64
CA SER A 302 15.37 11.42 6.97
C SER A 302 14.42 11.81 8.12
N ARG A 303 14.94 12.43 9.17
CA ARG A 303 14.15 12.93 10.32
C ARG A 303 13.19 14.04 9.91
N LEU A 304 13.68 15.05 9.18
CA LEU A 304 12.86 16.15 8.64
C LEU A 304 11.68 15.63 7.81
N LEU A 305 11.94 14.67 6.95
CA LEU A 305 10.92 14.08 6.12
C LEU A 305 10.02 13.08 6.89
N GLY A 306 10.43 12.59 8.05
CA GLY A 306 9.71 11.57 8.82
C GLY A 306 9.65 10.23 8.09
N HIS A 307 10.81 9.74 7.64
CA HIS A 307 10.98 8.38 7.14
C HIS A 307 11.27 7.44 8.31
N GLU A 308 10.50 6.36 8.44
CA GLU A 308 10.74 5.32 9.46
C GLU A 308 12.02 4.52 9.16
N LYS A 309 12.41 4.44 7.89
CA LYS A 309 13.59 3.72 7.41
C LYS A 309 14.47 4.67 6.62
N ILE A 310 15.75 4.72 6.94
CA ILE A 310 16.73 5.59 6.27
C ILE A 310 16.91 5.21 4.81
N GLU A 311 16.73 3.92 4.47
CA GLU A 311 16.80 3.40 3.11
C GLU A 311 15.83 4.12 2.17
N THR A 312 14.67 4.55 2.70
CA THR A 312 13.69 5.35 1.92
C THR A 312 14.27 6.71 1.52
N THR A 313 15.08 7.32 2.39
CA THR A 313 15.77 8.58 2.07
C THR A 313 16.93 8.34 1.10
N MET A 314 17.68 7.26 1.28
CA MET A 314 18.76 6.88 0.38
C MET A 314 18.28 6.63 -1.05
N GLU A 315 17.06 6.10 -1.23
CA GLU A 315 16.44 5.99 -2.58
C GLU A 315 16.20 7.35 -3.26
N TYR A 316 16.09 8.44 -2.49
CA TYR A 316 15.89 9.78 -3.03
C TYR A 316 17.20 10.52 -3.29
N VAL A 317 18.23 10.19 -2.54
CA VAL A 317 19.56 10.81 -2.58
C VAL A 317 20.53 9.92 -3.37
N MET A 318 20.11 9.33 -4.47
CA MET A 318 21.07 8.76 -5.43
C MET A 318 21.87 9.92 -6.04
N LEU A 319 23.09 10.07 -5.54
CA LEU A 319 24.06 11.02 -6.07
C LEU A 319 24.32 10.70 -7.55
N LYS A 320 24.15 11.67 -8.43
CA LYS A 320 24.58 11.53 -9.81
C LYS A 320 26.09 11.32 -9.85
N LYS A 321 26.61 10.67 -10.90
CA LYS A 321 28.08 10.49 -11.09
C LYS A 321 28.86 11.80 -10.99
N GLU A 322 28.24 12.91 -11.36
CA GLU A 322 28.80 14.26 -11.27
C GLU A 322 28.97 14.72 -9.83
N ASP A 323 28.00 14.39 -8.95
CA ASP A 323 28.07 14.71 -7.52
C ASP A 323 29.19 13.89 -6.85
N LEU A 324 29.36 12.61 -7.19
CA LEU A 324 30.46 11.77 -6.70
C LEU A 324 31.84 12.32 -7.10
N LYS A 325 32.00 12.83 -8.32
CA LYS A 325 33.25 13.43 -8.79
C LYS A 325 33.55 14.74 -8.06
N SER A 326 32.51 15.53 -7.78
CA SER A 326 32.61 16.75 -7.01
C SER A 326 33.01 16.49 -5.56
N ASP A 327 32.34 15.52 -4.92
CA ASP A 327 32.63 15.13 -3.55
C ASP A 327 34.03 14.51 -3.43
N TYR A 328 34.42 13.63 -4.35
CA TYR A 328 35.79 13.11 -4.36
C TYR A 328 36.84 14.23 -4.39
N ARG A 329 36.64 15.26 -5.24
CA ARG A 329 37.57 16.42 -5.33
C ARG A 329 37.57 17.29 -4.08
N ARG A 330 36.49 17.26 -3.29
CA ARG A 330 36.35 18.05 -2.06
C ARG A 330 37.02 17.40 -0.86
N TYR A 331 37.09 16.05 -0.84
CA TYR A 331 37.56 15.27 0.30
C TYR A 331 38.86 14.51 0.03
N ALA A 332 39.36 14.44 -1.21
CA ALA A 332 40.68 13.94 -1.61
C ALA A 332 41.68 15.06 -1.82
#